data_e12e6f502df7e75e4f62721bb3771f86
#
_entry.id   e12e6f502df7e75e4f62721bb3771f86
#
_cell.length_a   1.000
_cell.length_b   1.000
_cell.length_c   1.000
_cell.angle_alpha   90.00
_cell.angle_beta   90.00
_cell.angle_gamma   90.00
#
_symmetry.space_group_name_H-M   'P 1'
#
loop_
_entity.id
_entity.type
_entity.pdbx_description
1 polymer ?
#
loop_
_entity_poly.entity_id
_entity_poly.type
_entity_poly.pdbx_seq_one_letter_code
_entity_poly.pdbx_strand_id
1 'polypeptide(L)'
;MKVFFRTDSSNNIGNGHLTRCLTLAMALKNKGADVTFISRKHVGNINDLVIKNGFNLLELSSPKKNSIKLKSYEEWLGLTQIVDAAETKKLIINQNSQPDWLIVDHYALDSKW
;
A
#
# COMPACT_ATOMS: atom_id res chain seq x y z
N MET A 1 -4.78 -3.10 -18.94
CA MET A 1 -5.46 -2.79 -17.69
C MET A 1 -4.43 -2.36 -16.66
N LYS A 2 -4.73 -1.30 -15.93
CA LYS A 2 -3.84 -0.75 -14.91
C LYS A 2 -4.40 -1.05 -13.53
N VAL A 3 -3.60 -1.70 -12.67
CA VAL A 3 -4.03 -2.13 -11.33
C VAL A 3 -3.08 -1.55 -10.29
N PHE A 4 -3.62 -0.88 -9.29
CA PHE A 4 -2.86 -0.40 -8.14
C PHE A 4 -3.23 -1.23 -6.90
N PHE A 5 -2.23 -1.55 -6.11
CA PHE A 5 -2.38 -2.24 -4.82
C PHE A 5 -2.02 -1.28 -3.70
N ARG A 6 -2.92 -1.12 -2.73
CA ARG A 6 -2.61 -0.44 -1.47
C ARG A 6 -2.44 -1.51 -0.39
N THR A 7 -1.21 -1.77 -0.01
CA THR A 7 -0.85 -2.77 1.01
C THR A 7 0.43 -2.37 1.70
N ASP A 8 0.64 -2.83 2.92
CA ASP A 8 1.82 -2.52 3.73
C ASP A 8 2.49 -3.78 4.28
N SER A 9 3.76 -3.62 4.63
CA SER A 9 4.51 -4.56 5.44
C SER A 9 5.27 -3.79 6.53
N SER A 10 5.45 -4.39 7.68
CA SER A 10 6.20 -3.81 8.80
C SER A 10 6.48 -4.88 9.86
N ASN A 11 7.23 -4.50 10.90
CA ASN A 11 7.41 -5.39 12.05
C ASN A 11 6.08 -5.72 12.73
N ASN A 12 5.15 -4.78 12.80
CA ASN A 12 3.85 -4.97 13.44
C ASN A 12 2.84 -5.69 12.53
N ILE A 13 2.78 -5.30 11.25
CA ILE A 13 1.83 -5.84 10.27
C ILE A 13 2.25 -7.23 9.82
N GLY A 14 3.57 -7.48 9.76
CA GLY A 14 4.13 -8.66 9.14
C GLY A 14 4.19 -8.54 7.62
N ASN A 15 4.52 -9.63 6.95
CA ASN A 15 4.79 -9.65 5.52
C ASN A 15 3.66 -10.29 4.70
N GLY A 16 2.68 -10.91 5.35
CA GLY A 16 1.64 -11.72 4.69
C GLY A 16 0.82 -10.97 3.66
N HIS A 17 0.39 -9.74 3.99
CA HIS A 17 -0.41 -8.91 3.07
C HIS A 17 0.36 -8.61 1.78
N LEU A 18 1.56 -8.07 1.93
CA LEU A 18 2.39 -7.71 0.77
C LEU A 18 2.73 -8.96 -0.06
N THR A 19 3.10 -10.06 0.59
CA THR A 19 3.49 -11.30 -0.09
C THR A 19 2.34 -11.88 -0.91
N ARG A 20 1.12 -11.92 -0.35
CA ARG A 20 -0.03 -12.43 -1.13
C ARG A 20 -0.44 -11.47 -2.25
N CYS A 21 -0.28 -10.17 -2.05
CA CYS A 21 -0.51 -9.19 -3.12
C CYS A 21 0.50 -9.36 -4.25
N LEU A 22 1.76 -9.66 -3.95
CA LEU A 22 2.78 -9.95 -4.95
C LEU A 22 2.40 -11.19 -5.79
N THR A 23 1.86 -12.23 -5.16
CA THR A 23 1.40 -13.44 -5.87
C THR A 23 0.28 -13.09 -6.84
N LEU A 24 -0.72 -12.33 -6.41
CA LEU A 24 -1.82 -11.88 -7.28
C LEU A 24 -1.30 -10.98 -8.39
N ALA A 25 -0.42 -10.04 -8.06
CA ALA A 25 0.17 -9.11 -9.01
C ALA A 25 0.92 -9.84 -10.12
N MET A 26 1.66 -10.90 -9.78
CA MET A 26 2.38 -11.69 -10.76
C MET A 26 1.42 -12.38 -11.73
N ALA A 27 0.31 -12.93 -11.24
CA ALA A 27 -0.72 -13.53 -12.08
C ALA A 27 -1.35 -12.48 -13.01
N LEU A 28 -1.63 -11.28 -12.51
CA LEU A 28 -2.18 -10.18 -13.31
C LEU A 28 -1.19 -9.71 -14.38
N LYS A 29 0.08 -9.58 -14.01
CA LYS A 29 1.14 -9.18 -14.95
C LYS A 29 1.27 -10.20 -16.09
N ASN A 30 1.19 -11.48 -15.79
CA ASN A 30 1.24 -12.54 -16.80
C ASN A 30 0.06 -12.47 -17.78
N LYS A 31 -1.01 -11.83 -17.40
CA LYS A 31 -2.19 -11.58 -18.26
C LYS A 31 -2.15 -10.21 -18.93
N GLY A 32 -1.04 -9.49 -18.85
CA GLY A 32 -0.82 -8.20 -19.52
C GLY A 32 -1.20 -6.97 -18.71
N ALA A 33 -1.53 -7.10 -17.43
CA ALA A 33 -1.83 -5.95 -16.59
C ALA A 33 -0.55 -5.17 -16.23
N ASP A 34 -0.68 -3.85 -16.13
CA ASP A 34 0.34 -2.94 -15.62
C ASP A 34 0.05 -2.73 -14.12
N VAL A 35 0.96 -3.18 -13.27
CA VAL A 35 0.74 -3.22 -11.81
C VAL A 35 1.67 -2.27 -11.09
N THR A 36 1.10 -1.48 -10.19
CA THR A 36 1.82 -0.55 -9.31
C THR A 36 1.39 -0.80 -7.87
N PHE A 37 2.37 -0.79 -6.97
CA PHE A 37 2.12 -0.89 -5.53
C PHE A 37 2.22 0.47 -4.87
N ILE A 38 1.33 0.73 -3.93
CA ILE A 38 1.38 1.88 -3.03
C ILE A 38 1.56 1.33 -1.63
N SER A 39 2.70 1.56 -1.03
CA SER A 39 3.04 1.03 0.29
C SER A 39 3.71 2.10 1.16
N ARG A 40 3.38 2.09 2.44
CA ARG A 40 3.95 3.06 3.37
C ARG A 40 5.32 2.59 3.87
N LYS A 41 6.17 3.54 4.10
CA LYS A 41 7.55 3.31 4.54
C LYS A 41 7.58 3.08 6.06
N HIS A 42 7.19 1.89 6.47
CA HIS A 42 7.23 1.46 7.88
C HIS A 42 8.58 0.85 8.24
N VAL A 43 8.89 0.82 9.52
CA VAL A 43 10.06 0.08 10.04
C VAL A 43 9.84 -1.41 9.83
N GLY A 44 10.84 -2.09 9.25
CA GLY A 44 10.77 -3.52 8.96
C GLY A 44 9.98 -3.88 7.72
N ASN A 45 9.69 -2.89 6.84
CA ASN A 45 9.01 -3.16 5.57
C ASN A 45 9.89 -4.00 4.63
N ILE A 46 9.22 -4.70 3.72
CA ILE A 46 9.88 -5.47 2.66
C ILE A 46 9.55 -4.90 1.27
N ASN A 47 9.37 -3.58 1.18
CA ASN A 47 8.99 -2.89 -0.06
C ASN A 47 9.96 -3.15 -1.21
N ASP A 48 11.23 -3.43 -0.92
CA ASP A 48 12.23 -3.77 -1.94
C ASP A 48 11.83 -5.00 -2.76
N LEU A 49 11.04 -5.93 -2.20
CA LEU A 49 10.56 -7.09 -2.96
C LEU A 49 9.66 -6.70 -4.11
N VAL A 50 8.92 -5.60 -3.99
CA VAL A 50 8.08 -5.07 -5.07
C VAL A 50 8.94 -4.75 -6.29
N ILE A 51 10.02 -4.01 -6.06
CA ILE A 51 10.95 -3.61 -7.11
C ILE A 51 11.69 -4.82 -7.67
N LYS A 52 12.15 -5.73 -6.81
CA LYS A 52 12.85 -6.96 -7.23
C LYS A 52 11.99 -7.85 -8.12
N ASN A 53 10.67 -7.83 -7.93
CA ASN A 53 9.74 -8.61 -8.75
C ASN A 53 9.30 -7.87 -10.03
N GLY A 54 9.87 -6.70 -10.30
CA GLY A 54 9.64 -5.95 -11.53
C GLY A 54 8.38 -5.10 -11.54
N PHE A 55 7.84 -4.76 -10.38
CA PHE A 55 6.67 -3.88 -10.27
C PHE A 55 7.07 -2.45 -9.94
N ASN A 56 6.21 -1.51 -10.29
CA ASN A 56 6.35 -0.12 -9.87
C ASN A 56 5.97 0.02 -8.40
N LEU A 57 6.68 0.86 -7.69
CA LEU A 57 6.43 1.16 -6.28
C LEU A 57 6.27 2.66 -6.07
N LEU A 58 5.16 3.05 -5.47
CA LEU A 58 4.93 4.40 -4.97
C LEU A 58 4.94 4.32 -3.45
N GLU A 59 5.93 4.93 -2.81
CA GLU A 59 6.02 4.87 -1.35
C GLU A 59 5.34 6.06 -0.70
N LEU A 60 4.48 5.78 0.28
CA LEU A 60 3.98 6.78 1.22
C LEU A 60 5.05 7.01 2.28
N SER A 61 5.17 8.24 2.76
CA SER A 61 6.19 8.59 3.74
C SER A 61 6.02 7.85 5.07
N SER A 62 7.11 7.74 5.81
CA SER A 62 7.10 7.13 7.14
C SER A 62 6.11 7.86 8.04
N PRO A 63 5.34 7.13 8.89
CA PRO A 63 4.46 7.78 9.85
C PRO A 63 5.27 8.64 10.80
N LYS A 64 4.81 9.86 11.04
CA LYS A 64 5.42 10.73 12.04
C LYS A 64 4.97 10.29 13.43
N LYS A 65 5.90 10.28 14.39
CA LYS A 65 5.54 10.13 15.80
C LYS A 65 4.57 11.26 16.17
N ASN A 66 3.39 10.87 16.63
CA ASN A 66 2.31 11.81 16.91
C ASN A 66 1.86 11.61 18.35
N SER A 67 1.48 12.73 19.02
CA SER A 67 0.87 12.70 20.33
C SER A 67 -0.57 12.18 20.33
N ILE A 68 -1.17 12.01 19.15
CA ILE A 68 -2.52 11.48 19.01
C ILE A 68 -2.50 9.96 19.24
N LYS A 69 -3.31 9.51 20.19
CA LYS A 69 -3.48 8.08 20.45
C LYS A 69 -4.31 7.45 19.34
N LEU A 70 -3.68 6.55 18.58
CA LEU A 70 -4.35 5.79 17.54
C LEU A 70 -5.08 4.59 18.16
N LYS A 71 -6.17 4.16 17.53
CA LYS A 71 -6.98 3.04 18.00
C LYS A 71 -6.64 1.78 17.23
N SER A 72 -6.51 0.65 17.96
CA SER A 72 -6.52 -0.68 17.36
C SER A 72 -5.57 -0.80 16.15
N TYR A 73 -6.09 -1.20 14.99
CA TYR A 73 -5.28 -1.41 13.78
C TYR A 73 -4.72 -0.12 13.17
N GLU A 74 -5.21 1.06 13.53
CA GLU A 74 -4.60 2.33 13.08
C GLU A 74 -3.17 2.49 13.60
N GLU A 75 -2.84 1.86 14.72
CA GLU A 75 -1.44 1.81 15.21
C GLU A 75 -0.51 1.13 14.21
N TRP A 76 -1.01 0.11 13.52
CA TRP A 76 -0.26 -0.59 12.47
C TRP A 76 -0.09 0.27 11.23
N LEU A 77 -1.09 1.08 10.91
CA LEU A 77 -1.02 2.05 9.82
C LEU A 77 -0.07 3.21 10.16
N GLY A 78 0.04 3.56 11.43
CA GLY A 78 0.88 4.63 11.94
C GLY A 78 0.26 6.02 11.88
N LEU A 79 -0.97 6.12 11.36
CA LEU A 79 -1.74 7.35 11.24
C LEU A 79 -3.21 7.01 11.03
N THR A 80 -4.08 8.02 10.97
CA THR A 80 -5.51 7.77 10.77
C THR A 80 -5.81 7.33 9.33
N GLN A 81 -6.91 6.60 9.15
CA GLN A 81 -7.36 6.19 7.82
C GLN A 81 -7.64 7.39 6.92
N ILE A 82 -8.18 8.48 7.46
CA ILE A 82 -8.48 9.69 6.70
C ILE A 82 -7.21 10.30 6.10
N VAL A 83 -6.15 10.38 6.90
CA VAL A 83 -4.85 10.90 6.43
C VAL A 83 -4.23 9.96 5.39
N ASP A 84 -4.26 8.67 5.65
CA ASP A 84 -3.72 7.69 4.69
C ASP A 84 -4.46 7.75 3.35
N ALA A 85 -5.79 7.82 3.40
CA ALA A 85 -6.62 7.94 2.20
C ALA A 85 -6.29 9.20 1.40
N ALA A 86 -6.13 10.35 2.08
CA ALA A 86 -5.78 11.61 1.43
C ALA A 86 -4.41 11.54 0.75
N GLU A 87 -3.41 10.99 1.43
CA GLU A 87 -2.07 10.83 0.87
C GLU A 87 -2.04 9.85 -0.31
N THR A 88 -2.77 8.74 -0.19
CA THR A 88 -2.90 7.75 -1.28
C THR A 88 -3.58 8.36 -2.49
N LYS A 89 -4.66 9.07 -2.28
CA LYS A 89 -5.40 9.77 -3.36
C LYS A 89 -4.49 10.76 -4.09
N LYS A 90 -3.69 11.51 -3.35
CA LYS A 90 -2.75 12.48 -3.93
C LYS A 90 -1.72 11.79 -4.82
N LEU A 91 -1.17 10.66 -4.38
CA LEU A 91 -0.24 9.89 -5.20
C LEU A 91 -0.91 9.40 -6.50
N ILE A 92 -2.12 8.89 -6.42
CA ILE A 92 -2.86 8.38 -7.58
C ILE A 92 -3.15 9.51 -8.57
N ILE A 93 -3.64 10.65 -8.09
CA ILE A 93 -3.98 11.80 -8.95
C ILE A 93 -2.75 12.31 -9.70
N ASN A 94 -1.58 12.26 -9.07
CA ASN A 94 -0.34 12.75 -9.68
C ASN A 94 0.24 11.80 -10.74
N GLN A 95 -0.34 10.61 -10.93
CA GLN A 95 0.09 9.70 -11.98
C GLN A 95 -0.44 10.14 -13.35
N ASN A 96 0.32 9.83 -14.41
CA ASN A 96 -0.05 10.18 -15.79
C ASN A 96 -1.32 9.49 -16.26
N SER A 97 -1.59 8.30 -15.75
CA SER A 97 -2.84 7.60 -16.03
C SER A 97 -3.38 6.96 -14.76
N GLN A 98 -4.71 6.95 -14.66
CA GLN A 98 -5.40 6.47 -13.46
C GLN A 98 -5.56 4.95 -13.51
N PRO A 99 -5.64 4.27 -12.34
CA PRO A 99 -5.86 2.84 -12.33
C PRO A 99 -7.28 2.48 -12.73
N ASP A 100 -7.44 1.31 -13.35
CA ASP A 100 -8.76 0.72 -13.59
C ASP A 100 -9.28 0.04 -12.32
N TRP A 101 -8.35 -0.47 -11.49
CA TRP A 101 -8.66 -1.12 -10.22
C TRP A 101 -7.70 -0.66 -9.13
N LEU A 102 -8.25 -0.45 -7.93
CA LEU A 102 -7.47 -0.27 -6.71
C LEU A 102 -7.81 -1.42 -5.76
N ILE A 103 -6.84 -2.27 -5.51
CA ILE A 103 -6.97 -3.40 -4.59
C ILE A 103 -6.37 -2.98 -3.25
N VAL A 104 -7.15 -3.11 -2.19
CA VAL A 104 -6.74 -2.73 -0.84
C VAL A 104 -6.66 -3.97 0.03
N ASP A 105 -5.50 -4.23 0.60
CA ASP A 105 -5.27 -5.35 1.50
C ASP A 105 -4.54 -4.87 2.76
N HIS A 106 -5.30 -4.49 3.77
CA HIS A 106 -4.76 -3.94 5.01
C HIS A 106 -5.84 -3.97 6.10
N TYR A 107 -5.54 -4.56 7.26
CA TYR A 107 -6.49 -4.64 8.36
C TYR A 107 -6.93 -3.28 8.92
N ALA A 108 -6.09 -2.25 8.79
CA ALA A 108 -6.40 -0.92 9.29
C ALA A 108 -7.26 -0.08 8.34
N LEU A 109 -7.53 -0.57 7.13
CA LEU A 109 -8.30 0.16 6.12
C LEU A 109 -9.66 -0.48 5.93
N ASP A 110 -10.71 0.29 6.16
CA ASP A 110 -12.10 -0.15 6.02
C ASP A 110 -12.92 0.90 5.24
N SER A 111 -14.24 0.88 5.37
CA SER A 111 -15.12 1.79 4.64
C SER A 111 -14.86 3.27 4.91
N LYS A 112 -14.17 3.62 5.98
CA LYS A 112 -13.80 5.01 6.29
C LYS A 112 -12.69 5.53 5.37
N TRP A 113 -11.85 4.62 4.88
CA TRP A 113 -10.75 4.94 3.99
C TRP A 113 -11.24 5.25 2.58
#